data_eab91145106527b06d048e5379378351
#
_entry.id   eab91145106527b06d048e5379378351
#
_cell.length_a   1.000
_cell.length_b   1.000
_cell.length_c   1.000
_cell.angle_alpha   90.00
_cell.angle_beta   90.00
_cell.angle_gamma   90.00
#
_symmetry.space_group_name_H-M   'P 1'
#
loop_
_entity.id
_entity.type
_entity.pdbx_description
1 polymer ?
#
loop_
_entity_poly.entity_id
_entity_poly.type
_entity_poly.pdbx_seq_one_letter_code
_entity_poly.pdbx_strand_id
1 'polypeptide(L)'
;MNYLSRIEEILLLTIWKLKNEAYGIAIREQVEKDTGVGWLSGAIYAPLNRLKKNGYVSAHATREAGKNGGRPRIYYTLTPRGHERLASIQAMTRALWSGVPLLGSEAGGKSS
;
A
#
# COMPACT_ATOMS: atom_id res chain seq x y z
N MET A 1 -17.75 10.19 -7.93
CA MET A 1 -16.32 9.91 -7.83
C MET A 1 -16.08 8.83 -6.79
N ASN A 2 -15.30 7.83 -7.14
CA ASN A 2 -15.02 6.74 -6.23
C ASN A 2 -13.69 6.95 -5.54
N TYR A 3 -13.76 7.12 -4.22
CA TYR A 3 -12.55 7.18 -3.43
C TYR A 3 -12.15 5.78 -3.02
N LEU A 4 -10.85 5.56 -2.94
CA LEU A 4 -10.35 4.33 -2.37
C LEU A 4 -10.54 4.36 -0.86
N SER A 5 -10.73 3.18 -0.27
CA SER A 5 -10.76 3.10 1.20
C SER A 5 -9.36 3.37 1.73
N ARG A 6 -9.27 3.67 3.02
CA ARG A 6 -7.97 3.96 3.61
C ARG A 6 -6.99 2.80 3.46
N ILE A 7 -7.47 1.56 3.66
CA ILE A 7 -6.59 0.41 3.50
C ILE A 7 -6.17 0.23 2.04
N GLU A 8 -7.05 0.55 1.10
CA GLU A 8 -6.67 0.46 -0.31
C GLU A 8 -5.58 1.46 -0.65
N GLU A 9 -5.68 2.68 -0.12
CA GLU A 9 -4.62 3.68 -0.32
C GLU A 9 -3.31 3.22 0.27
N ILE A 10 -3.35 2.69 1.48
CA ILE A 10 -2.16 2.20 2.16
C ILE A 10 -1.50 1.09 1.35
N LEU A 11 -2.32 0.16 0.85
CA LEU A 11 -1.78 -0.96 0.07
C LEU A 11 -1.17 -0.49 -1.25
N LEU A 12 -1.83 0.45 -1.91
CA LEU A 12 -1.32 0.96 -3.17
C LEU A 12 0.04 1.63 -2.97
N LEU A 13 0.16 2.44 -1.92
CA LEU A 13 1.41 3.08 -1.60
C LEU A 13 2.48 2.07 -1.21
N THR A 14 2.11 1.06 -0.45
CA THR A 14 3.04 0.03 -0.01
C THR A 14 3.60 -0.74 -1.20
N ILE A 15 2.75 -1.09 -2.16
CA ILE A 15 3.19 -1.77 -3.36
C ILE A 15 4.19 -0.92 -4.13
N TRP A 16 3.91 0.37 -4.26
CA TRP A 16 4.83 1.28 -4.91
C TRP A 16 6.16 1.35 -4.18
N LYS A 17 6.11 1.40 -2.87
CA LYS A 17 7.29 1.50 -2.02
C LYS A 17 8.18 0.27 -2.12
N LEU A 18 7.56 -0.91 -2.20
CA LEU A 18 8.30 -2.17 -2.25
C LEU A 18 8.82 -2.50 -3.64
N LYS A 19 8.32 -1.83 -4.67
CA LYS A 19 8.78 -2.03 -6.04
C LYS A 19 8.66 -3.50 -6.44
N ASN A 20 9.77 -4.14 -6.77
CA ASN A 20 9.75 -5.51 -7.26
C ASN A 20 9.58 -6.55 -6.16
N GLU A 21 9.52 -6.12 -4.91
CA GLU A 21 9.44 -7.03 -3.79
C GLU A 21 8.05 -7.05 -3.14
N ALA A 22 7.02 -6.64 -3.88
CA ALA A 22 5.68 -6.51 -3.32
C ALA A 22 4.89 -7.81 -3.44
N TYR A 23 5.21 -8.77 -2.60
CA TYR A 23 4.41 -9.99 -2.49
C TYR A 23 3.69 -9.98 -1.14
N GLY A 24 2.69 -10.87 -0.99
CA GLY A 24 1.74 -10.78 0.12
C GLY A 24 2.35 -10.60 1.50
N ILE A 25 3.32 -11.45 1.84
CA ILE A 25 3.94 -11.38 3.17
C ILE A 25 4.71 -10.07 3.33
N ALA A 26 5.47 -9.68 2.31
CA ALA A 26 6.25 -8.44 2.38
C ALA A 26 5.34 -7.22 2.50
N ILE A 27 4.22 -7.23 1.79
CA ILE A 27 3.25 -6.13 1.88
C ILE A 27 2.72 -6.04 3.30
N ARG A 28 2.32 -7.17 3.87
CA ARG A 28 1.78 -7.19 5.22
C ARG A 28 2.79 -6.69 6.24
N GLU A 29 4.03 -7.16 6.13
CA GLU A 29 5.08 -6.74 7.05
C GLU A 29 5.38 -5.25 6.94
N GLN A 30 5.39 -4.74 5.72
CA GLN A 30 5.67 -3.31 5.52
C GLN A 30 4.53 -2.46 6.06
N VAL A 31 3.29 -2.88 5.85
CA VAL A 31 2.14 -2.16 6.39
C VAL A 31 2.21 -2.11 7.91
N GLU A 32 2.54 -3.24 8.54
CA GLU A 32 2.65 -3.28 9.98
C GLU A 32 3.77 -2.35 10.47
N LYS A 33 4.90 -2.37 9.78
CA LYS A 33 6.02 -1.52 10.14
C LYS A 33 5.66 -0.04 10.05
N ASP A 34 4.95 0.33 9.00
CA ASP A 34 4.66 1.74 8.74
C ASP A 34 3.48 2.27 9.53
N THR A 35 2.50 1.43 9.83
CA THR A 35 1.29 1.87 10.52
C THR A 35 1.29 1.52 12.00
N GLY A 36 2.14 0.60 12.41
CA GLY A 36 2.14 0.10 13.79
C GLY A 36 1.02 -0.86 14.08
N VAL A 37 0.27 -1.28 13.07
CA VAL A 37 -0.88 -2.16 13.27
C VAL A 37 -0.66 -3.44 12.48
N GLY A 38 -0.74 -4.58 13.17
CA GLY A 38 -0.66 -5.88 12.51
C GLY A 38 -1.98 -6.24 11.87
N TRP A 39 -1.92 -6.68 10.64
CA TRP A 39 -3.13 -7.02 9.88
C TRP A 39 -3.14 -8.52 9.63
N LEU A 40 -4.30 -9.12 9.78
CA LEU A 40 -4.48 -10.51 9.41
C LEU A 40 -4.45 -10.64 7.90
N SER A 41 -4.04 -11.82 7.43
CA SER A 41 -3.91 -12.05 5.99
C SER A 41 -5.20 -11.74 5.24
N GLY A 42 -6.34 -12.14 5.80
CA GLY A 42 -7.62 -11.89 5.14
C GLY A 42 -7.92 -10.42 5.00
N ALA A 43 -7.48 -9.62 5.96
CA ALA A 43 -7.72 -8.17 5.92
C ALA A 43 -6.90 -7.49 4.82
N ILE A 44 -5.83 -8.12 4.38
CA ILE A 44 -4.97 -7.58 3.33
C ILE A 44 -5.45 -8.05 1.95
N TYR A 45 -5.80 -9.33 1.84
CA TYR A 45 -6.05 -9.90 0.51
C TYR A 45 -7.36 -9.44 -0.12
N ALA A 46 -8.39 -9.19 0.68
CA ALA A 46 -9.64 -8.70 0.10
C ALA A 46 -9.46 -7.33 -0.57
N PRO A 47 -8.84 -6.34 0.10
CA PRO A 47 -8.61 -5.07 -0.60
C PRO A 47 -7.60 -5.19 -1.74
N LEU A 48 -6.61 -6.09 -1.66
CA LEU A 48 -5.71 -6.31 -2.79
C LEU A 48 -6.47 -6.82 -4.00
N ASN A 49 -7.42 -7.71 -3.78
CA ASN A 49 -8.24 -8.23 -4.87
C ASN A 49 -9.11 -7.13 -5.48
N ARG A 50 -9.61 -6.23 -4.66
CA ARG A 50 -10.40 -5.10 -5.17
C ARG A 50 -9.54 -4.17 -6.02
N LEU A 51 -8.32 -3.90 -5.57
CA LEU A 51 -7.40 -3.07 -6.34
C LEU A 51 -7.09 -3.71 -7.69
N LYS A 52 -6.90 -5.02 -7.69
CA LYS A 52 -6.64 -5.76 -8.91
C LYS A 52 -7.85 -5.73 -9.83
N LYS A 53 -9.03 -5.97 -9.28
CA LYS A 53 -10.26 -6.00 -10.05
C LYS A 53 -10.53 -4.64 -10.70
N ASN A 54 -10.20 -3.57 -10.01
CA ASN A 54 -10.44 -2.23 -10.51
C ASN A 54 -9.31 -1.70 -11.37
N GLY A 55 -8.29 -2.53 -11.63
CA GLY A 55 -7.25 -2.16 -12.58
C GLY A 55 -6.14 -1.30 -12.03
N TYR A 56 -6.03 -1.15 -10.72
CA TYR A 56 -4.98 -0.34 -10.13
C TYR A 56 -3.69 -1.10 -9.92
N VAL A 57 -3.77 -2.41 -9.75
CA VAL A 57 -2.58 -3.26 -9.64
C VAL A 57 -2.77 -4.48 -10.52
N SER A 58 -1.66 -5.06 -10.92
CA SER A 58 -1.65 -6.36 -11.57
C SER A 58 -0.92 -7.34 -10.65
N ALA A 59 -1.27 -8.60 -10.80
CA ALA A 59 -0.68 -9.66 -9.99
C ALA A 59 -0.10 -10.71 -10.92
N HIS A 60 1.07 -11.22 -10.56
CA HIS A 60 1.68 -12.29 -11.34
C HIS A 60 2.35 -13.26 -10.38
N ALA A 61 2.28 -14.53 -10.72
CA ALA A 61 2.89 -15.57 -9.93
C ALA A 61 4.29 -15.85 -10.45
N THR A 62 5.23 -15.99 -9.55
CA THR A 62 6.57 -16.44 -9.91
C THR A 62 6.89 -17.67 -9.09
N ARG A 63 7.66 -18.56 -9.67
CA ARG A 63 8.08 -19.75 -8.97
C ARG A 63 9.58 -19.65 -8.72
N GLU A 64 9.92 -19.65 -7.44
CA GLU A 64 11.31 -19.59 -7.03
C GLU A 64 11.84 -21.01 -6.93
N ALA A 65 12.43 -21.48 -7.97
CA ALA A 65 12.89 -22.87 -8.04
C ALA A 65 13.85 -23.17 -6.89
N GLY A 66 13.60 -24.25 -6.20
CA GLY A 66 14.46 -24.68 -5.11
C GLY A 66 14.30 -23.92 -3.83
N LYS A 67 13.50 -22.88 -3.84
CA LYS A 67 13.23 -22.10 -2.63
C LYS A 67 11.77 -22.28 -2.27
N ASN A 68 11.48 -22.24 -0.99
CA ASN A 68 10.10 -22.33 -0.51
C ASN A 68 9.38 -23.56 -1.03
N GLY A 69 10.10 -24.62 -1.30
CA GLY A 69 9.50 -25.84 -1.78
C GLY A 69 8.83 -25.73 -3.13
N GLY A 70 9.24 -24.76 -3.93
CA GLY A 70 8.66 -24.59 -5.25
C GLY A 70 7.32 -23.89 -5.26
N ARG A 71 6.90 -23.33 -4.14
CA ARG A 71 5.64 -22.62 -4.09
C ARG A 71 5.73 -21.32 -4.88
N PRO A 72 4.71 -20.99 -5.68
CA PRO A 72 4.71 -19.72 -6.36
C PRO A 72 4.43 -18.59 -5.37
N ARG A 73 5.01 -17.45 -5.64
CA ARG A 73 4.68 -16.23 -4.93
C ARG A 73 3.86 -15.34 -5.85
N ILE A 74 2.91 -14.63 -5.27
CA ILE A 74 2.12 -13.67 -6.02
C ILE A 74 2.72 -12.29 -5.75
N TYR A 75 3.20 -11.67 -6.80
CA TYR A 75 3.74 -10.31 -6.74
C TYR A 75 2.74 -9.33 -7.31
N TYR A 76 2.70 -8.15 -6.74
CA TYR A 76 1.81 -7.09 -7.17
C TYR A 76 2.61 -5.90 -7.68
N THR A 77 2.12 -5.29 -8.74
CA THR A 77 2.75 -4.08 -9.28
C THR A 77 1.66 -3.08 -9.62
N LEU A 78 2.00 -1.81 -9.55
CA LEU A 78 1.07 -0.77 -9.98
C LEU A 78 0.91 -0.82 -11.49
N THR A 79 -0.33 -0.67 -11.94
CA THR A 79 -0.59 -0.41 -13.35
C THR A 79 -0.41 1.09 -13.60
N PRO A 80 -0.39 1.54 -14.87
CA PRO A 80 -0.41 2.98 -15.12
C PRO A 80 -1.57 3.68 -14.45
N ARG A 81 -2.75 3.04 -14.42
CA ARG A 81 -3.91 3.57 -13.72
C ARG A 81 -3.65 3.67 -12.23
N GLY A 82 -2.99 2.67 -11.64
CA GLY A 82 -2.64 2.71 -10.23
C GLY A 82 -1.66 3.82 -9.91
N HIS A 83 -0.71 4.02 -10.80
CA HIS A 83 0.26 5.09 -10.67
C HIS A 83 -0.42 6.45 -10.66
N GLU A 84 -1.32 6.66 -11.61
CA GLU A 84 -2.07 7.92 -11.69
C GLU A 84 -2.90 8.14 -10.45
N ARG A 85 -3.54 7.08 -9.97
CA ARG A 85 -4.39 7.18 -8.79
C ARG A 85 -3.56 7.55 -7.57
N LEU A 86 -2.41 6.91 -7.40
CA LEU A 86 -1.55 7.20 -6.26
C LEU A 86 -1.03 8.63 -6.33
N ALA A 87 -0.65 9.10 -7.50
CA ALA A 87 -0.20 10.48 -7.67
C ALA A 87 -1.32 11.46 -7.33
N SER A 88 -2.53 11.15 -7.72
CA SER A 88 -3.70 11.97 -7.44
C SER A 88 -3.98 12.04 -5.93
N ILE A 89 -3.86 10.90 -5.25
CA ILE A 89 -4.05 10.84 -3.80
C ILE A 89 -2.98 11.68 -3.10
N GLN A 90 -1.73 11.57 -3.55
CA GLN A 90 -0.64 12.35 -2.96
C GLN A 90 -0.87 13.85 -3.14
N ALA A 91 -1.29 14.25 -4.33
CA ALA A 91 -1.53 15.66 -4.60
C ALA A 91 -2.69 16.20 -3.76
N MET A 92 -3.76 15.42 -3.64
CA MET A 92 -4.91 15.82 -2.84
C MET A 92 -4.53 15.95 -1.37
N THR A 93 -3.78 14.97 -0.86
CA THR A 93 -3.35 15.00 0.54
C THR A 93 -2.49 16.22 0.81
N ARG A 94 -1.57 16.51 -0.11
CA ARG A 94 -0.72 17.69 0.04
C ARG A 94 -1.56 18.98 0.03
N ALA A 95 -2.55 19.05 -0.85
CA ALA A 95 -3.40 20.22 -0.93
C ALA A 95 -4.23 20.39 0.33
N LEU A 96 -4.75 19.27 0.86
CA LEU A 96 -5.56 19.31 2.08
C LEU A 96 -4.75 19.80 3.29
N TRP A 97 -3.49 19.40 3.36
CA TRP A 97 -2.63 19.80 4.47
C TRP A 97 -1.97 21.15 4.27
N SER A 98 -2.14 21.77 3.12
CA SER A 98 -1.52 23.06 2.83
C SER A 98 -1.98 24.10 3.86
N GLY A 99 -1.02 24.74 4.49
CA GLY A 99 -1.30 25.74 5.51
C GLY A 99 -1.69 25.20 6.87
N VAL A 100 -1.69 23.87 7.02
CA VAL A 100 -2.07 23.24 8.28
C VAL A 100 -0.81 22.71 8.97
N PRO A 101 -0.55 23.08 10.22
CA PRO A 101 0.63 22.56 10.89
C PRO A 101 0.51 21.07 11.18
N LEU A 102 1.65 20.39 11.26
CA LEU A 102 1.70 18.98 11.60
C LEU A 102 1.28 18.82 13.06
N LEU A 103 0.21 18.06 13.28
CA LEU A 103 -0.39 17.96 14.61
C LEU A 103 0.55 17.36 15.64
N GLY A 104 1.20 16.28 15.31
CA GLY A 104 2.06 15.61 16.26
C GLY A 104 3.26 16.45 16.65
N SER A 105 3.87 17.08 15.65
CA SER A 105 5.04 17.90 15.85
C SER A 105 4.72 19.11 16.72
N GLU A 106 3.61 19.74 16.44
CA GLU A 106 3.21 20.91 17.20
C GLU A 106 2.85 20.57 18.64
N ALA A 107 2.12 19.47 18.81
CA ALA A 107 1.76 19.03 20.16
C ALA A 107 3.02 18.71 20.96
N GLY A 108 4.00 18.08 20.34
CA GLY A 108 5.25 17.77 21.00
C GLY A 108 5.97 19.02 21.42
N GLY A 109 6.02 20.03 20.56
CA GLY A 109 6.65 21.28 20.88
C GLY A 109 6.00 21.96 22.05
N LYS A 110 4.71 21.88 22.14
CA LYS A 110 4.00 22.56 23.23
C LYS A 110 4.18 21.87 24.55
N SER A 111 4.27 20.57 24.54
CA SER A 111 4.35 19.83 25.78
C SER A 111 5.72 19.91 26.42
N SER A 112 6.68 20.37 25.72
CA SER A 112 8.01 20.53 26.28
C SER A 112 8.15 21.78 27.12
#